data_2d2c98dd5aa5dd666b7e20248c2c7b2f
#
_entry.id   2d2c98dd5aa5dd666b7e20248c2c7b2f
#
_cell.length_a   1.000
_cell.length_b   1.000
_cell.length_c   1.000
_cell.angle_alpha   90.00
_cell.angle_beta   90.00
_cell.angle_gamma   90.00
#
_symmetry.space_group_name_H-M   'P 1'
#
loop_
_entity.id
_entity.type
_entity.pdbx_description
1 polymer ?
#
loop_
_entity_poly.entity_id
_entity_poly.type
_entity_poly.pdbx_seq_one_letter_code
_entity_poly.pdbx_strand_id
1 'polypeptide(L)'
;AASDVYKRQIKAQGKAKGTYIRVAGTSRHAHQEKISELEMEGARISWDELTCVGYEVTEEATQSLCKDIEDFRKKAGLSGHDVRKEQLFNWKILKKSEGNVLASNAYVLLTSDYFPFAKTQCAVFKGTDRTVFLDKREYTGPIYKQIESAVDFVLRNIRLGVTIDGLVRRESYELPVEAIREMIINAHCHRNLLDESCIQVAIYDDRLEVTSPGGLYNGLTYEEVMKGHSKIRNKLIANIFGQMGLVEAWGSGIRRIISVAGEYGLPVPTVEVFDDMFRVNLYRNVQHNANGGENSGVNGGVNGGVNGGVNGGNDFGDKVRIREKAQKLTETQEKILDCICLLYTSPSPR
;
A
#
# COMPACT_ATOMS: atom_id res chain seq x y z
N ALA A 1 17.07 -1.02 -13.71
CA ALA A 1 17.50 -2.27 -14.39
C ALA A 1 16.31 -3.22 -14.34
N ALA A 2 15.73 -3.54 -15.49
CA ALA A 2 14.63 -4.49 -15.59
C ALA A 2 15.09 -5.81 -14.97
N SER A 3 14.42 -6.25 -13.91
CA SER A 3 14.59 -7.59 -13.40
C SER A 3 13.96 -8.55 -14.42
N ASP A 4 14.76 -9.00 -15.38
CA ASP A 4 14.40 -10.12 -16.22
C ASP A 4 14.19 -11.33 -15.32
N VAL A 5 12.95 -11.58 -14.90
CA VAL A 5 12.56 -12.82 -14.24
C VAL A 5 12.60 -13.91 -15.29
N TYR A 6 13.82 -14.40 -15.59
CA TYR A 6 14.02 -15.52 -16.50
C TYR A 6 13.70 -16.80 -15.75
N LYS A 7 12.57 -17.42 -16.07
CA LYS A 7 12.17 -18.73 -15.53
C LYS A 7 12.87 -19.81 -16.32
N ARG A 8 13.81 -20.54 -15.74
CA ARG A 8 14.44 -21.71 -16.36
C ARG A 8 14.12 -22.95 -15.54
N GLN A 9 13.48 -23.92 -16.15
CA GLN A 9 13.22 -25.22 -15.56
C GLN A 9 14.14 -26.29 -16.14
N ILE A 10 14.88 -26.99 -15.28
CA ILE A 10 15.68 -28.16 -15.64
C ILE A 10 14.86 -29.41 -15.37
N LYS A 11 14.14 -29.91 -16.39
CA LYS A 11 13.18 -31.02 -16.26
C LYS A 11 13.75 -32.30 -15.63
N ALA A 12 15.04 -32.60 -15.87
CA ALA A 12 15.72 -33.78 -15.31
C ALA A 12 15.84 -33.78 -13.77
N GLN A 13 15.78 -32.62 -13.15
CA GLN A 13 15.90 -32.48 -11.68
C GLN A 13 14.54 -32.40 -10.96
N GLY A 14 13.45 -32.49 -11.71
CA GLY A 14 12.09 -32.30 -11.19
C GLY A 14 11.78 -30.82 -10.86
N LYS A 15 10.52 -30.55 -10.49
CA LYS A 15 10.06 -29.17 -10.28
C LYS A 15 10.76 -28.48 -9.10
N ALA A 16 10.85 -29.16 -7.96
CA ALA A 16 11.38 -28.59 -6.72
C ALA A 16 12.87 -28.20 -6.81
N LYS A 17 13.70 -29.01 -7.48
CA LYS A 17 15.14 -28.78 -7.60
C LYS A 17 15.54 -28.15 -8.94
N GLY A 18 14.67 -28.19 -9.93
CA GLY A 18 14.97 -27.75 -11.30
C GLY A 18 14.41 -26.38 -11.65
N THR A 19 13.70 -25.68 -10.74
CA THR A 19 13.14 -24.37 -11.01
C THR A 19 14.04 -23.28 -10.48
N TYR A 20 14.47 -22.38 -11.39
CA TYR A 20 15.35 -21.26 -11.09
C TYR A 20 14.65 -19.93 -11.42
N ILE A 21 14.90 -18.94 -10.59
CA ILE A 21 14.49 -17.54 -10.81
C ILE A 21 15.73 -16.66 -10.87
N ARG A 22 15.65 -15.56 -11.60
CA ARG A 22 16.72 -14.57 -11.66
C ARG A 22 16.44 -13.45 -10.67
N VAL A 23 17.37 -13.25 -9.74
CA VAL A 23 17.30 -12.21 -8.72
C VAL A 23 18.58 -11.39 -8.80
N ALA A 24 18.45 -10.08 -9.04
CA ALA A 24 19.59 -9.15 -9.15
C ALA A 24 20.74 -9.69 -10.04
N GLY A 25 20.39 -10.20 -11.24
CA GLY A 25 21.37 -10.71 -12.21
C GLY A 25 21.88 -12.13 -11.94
N THR A 26 21.57 -12.76 -10.82
CA THR A 26 21.97 -14.13 -10.47
C THR A 26 20.81 -15.11 -10.58
N SER A 27 21.09 -16.36 -10.99
CA SER A 27 20.08 -17.43 -10.98
C SER A 27 20.12 -18.13 -9.62
N ARG A 28 18.96 -18.17 -8.94
CA ARG A 28 18.79 -18.84 -7.65
C ARG A 28 17.70 -19.89 -7.75
N HIS A 29 17.78 -20.93 -6.91
CA HIS A 29 16.68 -21.87 -6.77
C HIS A 29 15.42 -21.13 -6.29
N ALA A 30 14.28 -21.45 -6.90
CA ALA A 30 12.99 -20.95 -6.42
C ALA A 30 12.57 -21.71 -5.17
N HIS A 31 12.12 -20.99 -4.14
CA HIS A 31 11.46 -21.60 -2.97
C HIS A 31 10.11 -22.19 -3.37
N GLN A 32 9.57 -23.11 -2.55
CA GLN A 32 8.35 -23.85 -2.86
C GLN A 32 7.15 -22.91 -3.12
N GLU A 33 7.01 -21.85 -2.35
CA GLU A 33 5.95 -20.83 -2.54
C GLU A 33 6.06 -20.18 -3.92
N LYS A 34 7.28 -19.81 -4.34
CA LYS A 34 7.51 -19.23 -5.68
C LYS A 34 7.24 -20.22 -6.80
N ILE A 35 7.53 -21.50 -6.60
CA ILE A 35 7.18 -22.56 -7.55
C ILE A 35 5.65 -22.66 -7.69
N SER A 36 4.93 -22.68 -6.56
CA SER A 36 3.46 -22.71 -6.54
C SER A 36 2.84 -21.48 -7.20
N GLU A 37 3.38 -20.29 -6.94
CA GLU A 37 2.97 -19.06 -7.62
C GLU A 37 3.16 -19.16 -9.14
N LEU A 38 4.32 -19.65 -9.60
CA LEU A 38 4.62 -19.83 -11.01
C LEU A 38 3.72 -20.88 -11.71
N GLU A 39 3.34 -21.93 -10.99
CA GLU A 39 2.41 -22.95 -11.50
C GLU A 39 1.01 -22.38 -11.65
N MET A 40 0.52 -21.63 -10.67
CA MET A 40 -0.77 -20.95 -10.74
C MET A 40 -0.80 -19.88 -11.84
N GLU A 41 0.26 -19.09 -11.99
CA GLU A 41 0.41 -18.14 -13.09
C GLU A 41 0.33 -18.85 -14.45
N GLY A 42 1.05 -19.98 -14.61
CA GLY A 42 1.02 -20.80 -15.82
C GLY A 42 -0.37 -21.37 -16.14
N ALA A 43 -1.10 -21.77 -15.11
CA ALA A 43 -2.48 -22.23 -15.20
C ALA A 43 -3.50 -21.08 -15.34
N ARG A 44 -3.08 -19.82 -15.18
CA ARG A 44 -3.93 -18.61 -15.15
C ARG A 44 -4.97 -18.63 -14.04
N ILE A 45 -4.67 -19.29 -12.92
CA ILE A 45 -5.53 -19.40 -11.73
C ILE A 45 -4.89 -18.56 -10.63
N SER A 46 -5.68 -17.78 -9.90
CA SER A 46 -5.23 -17.09 -8.68
C SER A 46 -5.54 -17.92 -7.44
N TRP A 47 -4.77 -17.72 -6.36
CA TRP A 47 -4.95 -18.45 -5.11
C TRP A 47 -6.36 -18.28 -4.51
N ASP A 48 -6.92 -17.10 -4.63
CA ASP A 48 -8.24 -16.76 -4.15
C ASP A 48 -9.39 -17.46 -4.95
N GLU A 49 -9.09 -17.97 -6.16
CA GLU A 49 -10.01 -18.77 -6.96
C GLU A 49 -10.05 -20.25 -6.52
N LEU A 50 -9.06 -20.73 -5.77
CA LEU A 50 -9.01 -22.12 -5.31
C LEU A 50 -10.16 -22.41 -4.34
N THR A 51 -10.62 -23.67 -4.33
CA THR A 51 -11.63 -24.13 -3.38
C THR A 51 -10.99 -24.37 -2.01
N CYS A 52 -11.56 -23.78 -0.96
CA CYS A 52 -11.16 -24.07 0.41
C CYS A 52 -11.77 -25.40 0.86
N VAL A 53 -10.93 -26.44 0.84
CA VAL A 53 -11.37 -27.79 1.21
C VAL A 53 -11.65 -27.86 2.70
N GLY A 54 -12.79 -28.41 3.08
CA GLY A 54 -13.17 -28.58 4.50
C GLY A 54 -13.82 -27.34 5.14
N TYR A 55 -13.95 -26.24 4.42
CA TYR A 55 -14.68 -25.06 4.90
C TYR A 55 -16.19 -25.21 4.63
N GLU A 56 -17.02 -25.06 5.65
CA GLU A 56 -18.47 -25.13 5.55
C GLU A 56 -19.06 -23.74 5.25
N VAL A 57 -19.86 -23.68 4.19
CA VAL A 57 -20.58 -22.46 3.80
C VAL A 57 -21.89 -22.37 4.57
N THR A 58 -21.96 -21.45 5.55
CA THR A 58 -23.17 -21.20 6.31
C THR A 58 -24.06 -20.19 5.61
N GLU A 59 -25.37 -20.30 5.81
CA GLU A 59 -26.35 -19.35 5.28
C GLU A 59 -26.20 -17.98 5.92
N GLU A 60 -25.89 -17.92 7.22
CA GLU A 60 -25.67 -16.68 7.97
C GLU A 60 -24.49 -15.88 7.43
N ALA A 61 -23.33 -16.53 7.20
CA ALA A 61 -22.16 -15.87 6.63
C ALA A 61 -22.46 -15.37 5.20
N THR A 62 -23.20 -16.15 4.42
CA THR A 62 -23.60 -15.80 3.06
C THR A 62 -24.50 -14.57 3.05
N GLN A 63 -25.54 -14.53 3.90
CA GLN A 63 -26.44 -13.39 4.00
C GLN A 63 -25.76 -12.15 4.53
N SER A 64 -24.88 -12.30 5.53
CA SER A 64 -24.05 -11.18 6.05
C SER A 64 -23.19 -10.57 4.95
N LEU A 65 -22.49 -11.40 4.15
CA LEU A 65 -21.67 -10.92 3.04
C LEU A 65 -22.50 -10.19 1.98
N CYS A 66 -23.66 -10.75 1.59
CA CYS A 66 -24.56 -10.10 0.63
C CYS A 66 -24.98 -8.71 1.13
N LYS A 67 -25.42 -8.62 2.40
CA LYS A 67 -25.81 -7.35 3.04
C LYS A 67 -24.66 -6.35 3.09
N ASP A 68 -23.46 -6.79 3.50
CA ASP A 68 -22.29 -5.90 3.56
C ASP A 68 -21.94 -5.36 2.16
N ILE A 69 -22.01 -6.20 1.11
CA ILE A 69 -21.80 -5.74 -0.28
C ILE A 69 -22.87 -4.69 -0.67
N GLU A 70 -24.14 -4.93 -0.34
CA GLU A 70 -25.23 -3.96 -0.60
C GLU A 70 -24.98 -2.62 0.08
N ASP A 71 -24.58 -2.64 1.36
CA ASP A 71 -24.31 -1.44 2.13
C ASP A 71 -23.12 -0.63 1.57
N PHE A 72 -22.06 -1.32 1.11
CA PHE A 72 -20.96 -0.69 0.41
C PHE A 72 -21.40 -0.08 -0.92
N ARG A 73 -22.19 -0.79 -1.73
CA ARG A 73 -22.76 -0.30 -3.00
C ARG A 73 -23.58 0.97 -2.79
N LYS A 74 -24.43 0.99 -1.76
CA LYS A 74 -25.23 2.17 -1.39
C LYS A 74 -24.33 3.36 -1.03
N LYS A 75 -23.33 3.14 -0.18
CA LYS A 75 -22.34 4.19 0.19
C LYS A 75 -21.59 4.72 -1.03
N ALA A 76 -21.26 3.86 -1.99
CA ALA A 76 -20.56 4.23 -3.22
C ALA A 76 -21.49 4.82 -4.31
N GLY A 77 -22.80 4.92 -4.09
CA GLY A 77 -23.76 5.43 -5.07
C GLY A 77 -23.93 4.51 -6.31
N LEU A 78 -23.57 3.24 -6.20
CA LEU A 78 -23.71 2.27 -7.29
C LEU A 78 -25.17 1.83 -7.46
N SER A 79 -25.63 1.66 -8.69
CA SER A 79 -26.97 1.11 -9.00
C SER A 79 -27.05 -0.40 -8.75
N GLY A 80 -28.29 -0.93 -8.57
CA GLY A 80 -28.52 -2.37 -8.38
C GLY A 80 -28.05 -2.86 -7.01
N HIS A 81 -28.79 -2.50 -5.98
CA HIS A 81 -28.39 -2.73 -4.59
C HIS A 81 -28.60 -4.17 -4.13
N ASP A 82 -29.63 -4.86 -4.62
CA ASP A 82 -29.96 -6.22 -4.19
C ASP A 82 -28.85 -7.21 -4.58
N VAL A 83 -28.20 -7.77 -3.58
CA VAL A 83 -27.17 -8.82 -3.76
C VAL A 83 -27.68 -10.10 -3.13
N ARG A 84 -27.85 -11.12 -3.96
CA ARG A 84 -28.36 -12.43 -3.54
C ARG A 84 -27.27 -13.49 -3.71
N LYS A 85 -27.49 -14.63 -3.07
CA LYS A 85 -26.57 -15.79 -3.16
C LYS A 85 -26.23 -16.20 -4.60
N GLU A 86 -27.15 -16.00 -5.54
CA GLU A 86 -26.94 -16.28 -6.97
C GLU A 86 -25.82 -15.43 -7.56
N GLN A 87 -25.67 -14.16 -7.15
CA GLN A 87 -24.56 -13.31 -7.58
C GLN A 87 -23.22 -13.83 -7.08
N LEU A 88 -23.17 -14.41 -5.86
CA LEU A 88 -21.92 -14.99 -5.33
C LEU A 88 -21.44 -16.18 -6.18
N PHE A 89 -22.37 -16.96 -6.76
CA PHE A 89 -22.04 -17.99 -7.75
C PHE A 89 -21.59 -17.37 -9.08
N ASN A 90 -22.29 -16.35 -9.58
CA ASN A 90 -21.93 -15.65 -10.80
C ASN A 90 -20.54 -15.00 -10.70
N TRP A 91 -20.18 -14.46 -9.53
CA TRP A 91 -18.86 -13.93 -9.23
C TRP A 91 -17.82 -15.00 -8.90
N LYS A 92 -18.22 -16.29 -8.93
CA LYS A 92 -17.36 -17.47 -8.72
C LYS A 92 -16.74 -17.59 -7.32
N ILE A 93 -17.17 -16.80 -6.36
CA ILE A 93 -16.72 -16.95 -4.96
C ILE A 93 -17.39 -18.13 -4.25
N LEU A 94 -18.57 -18.53 -4.71
CA LEU A 94 -19.20 -19.82 -4.41
C LEU A 94 -19.25 -20.70 -5.66
N LYS A 95 -19.13 -22.01 -5.49
CA LYS A 95 -19.17 -23.02 -6.56
C LYS A 95 -20.17 -24.12 -6.20
N LYS A 96 -20.77 -24.77 -7.20
CA LYS A 96 -21.60 -25.97 -7.01
C LYS A 96 -20.82 -27.19 -7.50
N SER A 97 -20.75 -28.24 -6.70
CA SER A 97 -20.17 -29.50 -7.08
C SER A 97 -20.95 -30.64 -6.43
N GLU A 98 -21.49 -31.58 -7.23
CA GLU A 98 -22.21 -32.75 -6.73
C GLU A 98 -23.33 -32.46 -5.72
N GLY A 99 -24.05 -31.36 -5.93
CA GLY A 99 -25.13 -30.91 -5.02
C GLY A 99 -24.67 -30.10 -3.81
N ASN A 100 -23.36 -30.02 -3.55
CA ASN A 100 -22.78 -29.25 -2.44
C ASN A 100 -22.38 -27.84 -2.89
N VAL A 101 -22.42 -26.89 -1.96
CA VAL A 101 -21.90 -25.54 -2.13
C VAL A 101 -20.47 -25.51 -1.59
N LEU A 102 -19.53 -25.13 -2.43
CA LEU A 102 -18.11 -25.02 -2.09
C LEU A 102 -17.69 -23.56 -2.05
N ALA A 103 -16.92 -23.21 -1.01
CA ALA A 103 -16.30 -21.89 -0.86
C ALA A 103 -15.00 -21.80 -1.68
N SER A 104 -14.78 -20.68 -2.37
CA SER A 104 -13.44 -20.29 -2.78
C SER A 104 -12.65 -19.70 -1.59
N ASN A 105 -11.32 -19.65 -1.67
CA ASN A 105 -10.51 -18.96 -0.67
C ASN A 105 -10.92 -17.47 -0.54
N ALA A 106 -11.35 -16.82 -1.63
CA ALA A 106 -11.89 -15.47 -1.59
C ALA A 106 -13.13 -15.37 -0.70
N TYR A 107 -14.09 -16.31 -0.81
CA TYR A 107 -15.27 -16.31 0.04
C TYR A 107 -14.87 -16.40 1.52
N VAL A 108 -13.94 -17.29 1.85
CA VAL A 108 -13.46 -17.49 3.22
C VAL A 108 -12.81 -16.22 3.77
N LEU A 109 -11.96 -15.55 2.98
CA LEU A 109 -11.32 -14.27 3.34
C LEU A 109 -12.34 -13.12 3.50
N LEU A 110 -13.48 -13.20 2.83
CA LEU A 110 -14.54 -12.20 2.90
C LEU A 110 -15.55 -12.46 4.02
N THR A 111 -15.54 -13.64 4.65
CA THR A 111 -16.59 -14.02 5.63
C THR A 111 -16.06 -14.39 7.01
N SER A 112 -14.77 -14.71 7.13
CA SER A 112 -14.22 -15.28 8.37
C SER A 112 -12.77 -14.89 8.61
N ASP A 113 -12.23 -15.31 9.76
CA ASP A 113 -10.82 -15.28 10.17
C ASP A 113 -10.12 -16.64 10.05
N TYR A 114 -10.65 -17.52 9.22
CA TYR A 114 -10.19 -18.90 9.03
C TYR A 114 -8.70 -18.99 8.68
N PHE A 115 -8.17 -17.99 7.94
CA PHE A 115 -6.75 -17.90 7.59
C PHE A 115 -6.00 -17.00 8.58
N PRO A 116 -5.22 -17.52 9.56
CA PRO A 116 -4.55 -16.73 10.60
C PRO A 116 -3.56 -15.70 10.07
N PHE A 117 -2.99 -15.94 8.88
CA PHE A 117 -2.07 -15.03 8.22
C PHE A 117 -2.78 -13.83 7.56
N ALA A 118 -4.08 -13.97 7.26
CA ALA A 118 -4.85 -12.94 6.56
C ALA A 118 -5.28 -11.81 7.50
N LYS A 119 -4.31 -11.13 8.10
CA LYS A 119 -4.51 -10.05 9.06
C LYS A 119 -3.77 -8.79 8.65
N THR A 120 -4.20 -7.67 9.22
CA THR A 120 -3.58 -6.35 9.04
C THR A 120 -3.06 -5.84 10.37
N GLN A 121 -1.77 -5.57 10.44
CA GLN A 121 -1.11 -4.98 11.59
C GLN A 121 -0.93 -3.48 11.36
N CYS A 122 -1.43 -2.68 12.32
CA CYS A 122 -1.28 -1.24 12.33
C CYS A 122 -0.42 -0.82 13.53
N ALA A 123 0.49 0.12 13.32
CA ALA A 123 1.33 0.63 14.40
C ALA A 123 1.63 2.12 14.23
N VAL A 124 1.82 2.81 15.36
CA VAL A 124 2.37 4.17 15.42
C VAL A 124 3.74 4.07 16.08
N PHE A 125 4.73 4.60 15.43
CA PHE A 125 6.11 4.66 15.91
C PHE A 125 6.50 6.08 16.28
N LYS A 126 7.38 6.21 17.28
CA LYS A 126 8.04 7.48 17.60
C LYS A 126 9.29 7.61 16.73
N GLY A 127 9.42 8.74 16.06
CA GLY A 127 10.56 8.97 15.15
C GLY A 127 10.32 8.39 13.76
N THR A 128 11.38 8.03 13.08
CA THR A 128 11.38 7.59 11.68
C THR A 128 11.74 6.11 11.50
N ASP A 129 11.91 5.39 12.61
CA ASP A 129 12.24 3.97 12.63
C ASP A 129 11.25 3.16 13.48
N ARG A 130 11.41 1.82 13.51
CA ARG A 130 10.52 0.88 14.20
C ARG A 130 10.96 0.58 15.65
N THR A 131 11.73 1.46 16.29
CA THR A 131 12.33 1.18 17.59
C THR A 131 11.33 1.33 18.74
N VAL A 132 10.49 2.37 18.70
CA VAL A 132 9.56 2.68 19.80
C VAL A 132 8.13 2.71 19.30
N PHE A 133 7.29 1.78 19.79
CA PHE A 133 5.86 1.75 19.55
C PHE A 133 5.13 2.73 20.48
N LEU A 134 4.23 3.54 19.90
CA LEU A 134 3.29 4.39 20.63
C LEU A 134 1.90 3.77 20.72
N ASP A 135 1.44 3.12 19.63
CA ASP A 135 0.22 2.32 19.58
C ASP A 135 0.41 1.15 18.60
N LYS A 136 -0.30 0.05 18.86
CA LYS A 136 -0.30 -1.13 17.99
C LYS A 136 -1.67 -1.80 18.02
N ARG A 137 -2.18 -2.15 16.84
CA ARG A 137 -3.42 -2.90 16.65
C ARG A 137 -3.23 -4.00 15.62
N GLU A 138 -3.99 -5.06 15.78
CA GLU A 138 -4.09 -6.15 14.83
C GLU A 138 -5.57 -6.37 14.49
N TYR A 139 -5.87 -6.42 13.20
CA TYR A 139 -7.21 -6.63 12.69
C TYR A 139 -7.28 -7.96 11.96
N THR A 140 -8.29 -8.78 12.31
CA THR A 140 -8.59 -10.09 11.74
C THR A 140 -10.02 -10.12 11.21
N GLY A 141 -10.48 -11.26 10.67
CA GLY A 141 -11.82 -11.41 10.10
C GLY A 141 -11.91 -10.94 8.64
N PRO A 142 -13.11 -10.60 8.16
CA PRO A 142 -13.34 -10.23 6.77
C PRO A 142 -12.43 -9.10 6.30
N ILE A 143 -11.71 -9.32 5.19
CA ILE A 143 -10.63 -8.41 4.75
C ILE A 143 -11.11 -6.98 4.45
N TYR A 144 -12.35 -6.79 3.98
CA TYR A 144 -12.91 -5.43 3.78
C TYR A 144 -13.15 -4.69 5.10
N LYS A 145 -13.48 -5.41 6.20
CA LYS A 145 -13.59 -4.83 7.55
C LYS A 145 -12.21 -4.48 8.12
N GLN A 146 -11.19 -5.27 7.79
CA GLN A 146 -9.80 -4.93 8.14
C GLN A 146 -9.37 -3.64 7.46
N ILE A 147 -9.74 -3.43 6.17
CA ILE A 147 -9.46 -2.20 5.44
C ILE A 147 -10.12 -0.99 6.13
N GLU A 148 -11.42 -1.06 6.43
CA GLU A 148 -12.11 0.02 7.15
C GLU A 148 -11.43 0.32 8.49
N SER A 149 -11.13 -0.72 9.28
CA SER A 149 -10.47 -0.58 10.58
C SER A 149 -9.06 0.00 10.49
N ALA A 150 -8.30 -0.37 9.47
CA ALA A 150 -6.95 0.16 9.24
C ALA A 150 -6.98 1.64 8.81
N VAL A 151 -7.93 2.02 7.94
CA VAL A 151 -8.15 3.41 7.56
C VAL A 151 -8.53 4.24 8.79
N ASP A 152 -9.48 3.77 9.59
CA ASP A 152 -9.91 4.43 10.83
C ASP A 152 -8.75 4.56 11.84
N PHE A 153 -7.90 3.52 11.93
CA PHE A 153 -6.70 3.59 12.76
C PHE A 153 -5.77 4.72 12.30
N VAL A 154 -5.51 4.82 10.99
CA VAL A 154 -4.68 5.89 10.45
C VAL A 154 -5.29 7.25 10.74
N LEU A 155 -6.57 7.46 10.45
CA LEU A 155 -7.25 8.74 10.63
C LEU A 155 -7.29 9.21 12.10
N ARG A 156 -7.35 8.28 13.06
CA ARG A 156 -7.27 8.61 14.50
C ARG A 156 -5.88 8.99 14.97
N ASN A 157 -4.83 8.58 14.25
CA ASN A 157 -3.43 8.76 14.65
C ASN A 157 -2.68 9.79 13.80
N ILE A 158 -3.34 10.42 12.83
CA ILE A 158 -2.79 11.55 12.07
C ILE A 158 -3.48 12.85 12.49
N ARG A 159 -2.86 13.99 12.17
CA ARG A 159 -3.38 15.30 12.57
C ARG A 159 -4.57 15.69 11.71
N LEU A 160 -5.59 16.22 12.39
CA LEU A 160 -6.71 16.93 11.76
C LEU A 160 -6.42 18.43 11.87
N GLY A 161 -6.11 19.07 10.75
CA GLY A 161 -5.90 20.50 10.64
C GLY A 161 -7.23 21.24 10.47
N VAL A 162 -7.27 22.47 10.94
CA VAL A 162 -8.40 23.39 10.75
C VAL A 162 -7.90 24.63 10.06
N THR A 163 -8.47 24.95 8.91
CA THR A 163 -8.27 26.24 8.23
C THR A 163 -9.56 27.05 8.31
N ILE A 164 -9.43 28.33 8.57
CA ILE A 164 -10.55 29.28 8.58
C ILE A 164 -10.42 30.15 7.34
N ASP A 165 -11.36 30.03 6.44
CA ASP A 165 -11.45 30.83 5.22
C ASP A 165 -12.68 31.75 5.34
N GLY A 166 -12.45 33.00 5.75
CA GLY A 166 -13.49 33.94 6.10
C GLY A 166 -14.33 33.45 7.29
N LEU A 167 -15.62 33.14 7.06
CA LEU A 167 -16.53 32.61 8.07
C LEU A 167 -16.66 31.06 8.01
N VAL A 168 -15.97 30.42 7.09
CA VAL A 168 -16.06 28.97 6.89
C VAL A 168 -14.87 28.26 7.52
N ARG A 169 -15.16 27.38 8.48
CA ARG A 169 -14.20 26.44 9.04
C ARG A 169 -14.12 25.20 8.14
N ARG A 170 -12.90 24.90 7.65
CA ARG A 170 -12.62 23.67 6.90
C ARG A 170 -11.69 22.78 7.71
N GLU A 171 -12.09 21.55 7.88
CA GLU A 171 -11.27 20.51 8.51
C GLU A 171 -10.66 19.64 7.43
N SER A 172 -9.36 19.40 7.51
CA SER A 172 -8.64 18.51 6.59
C SER A 172 -7.58 17.72 7.36
N TYR A 173 -7.45 16.45 7.03
CA TYR A 173 -6.34 15.65 7.54
C TYR A 173 -5.02 16.09 6.92
N GLU A 174 -3.92 15.94 7.65
CA GLU A 174 -2.57 16.24 7.15
C GLU A 174 -2.13 15.36 5.99
N LEU A 175 -2.72 14.16 5.86
CA LEU A 175 -2.56 13.25 4.73
C LEU A 175 -3.92 13.05 4.04
N PRO A 176 -3.95 12.97 2.70
CA PRO A 176 -5.19 12.81 1.96
C PRO A 176 -5.83 11.44 2.21
N VAL A 177 -7.09 11.44 2.66
CA VAL A 177 -7.86 10.24 3.00
C VAL A 177 -7.97 9.29 1.80
N GLU A 178 -8.09 9.83 0.59
CA GLU A 178 -8.12 9.04 -0.64
C GLU A 178 -6.84 8.24 -0.87
N ALA A 179 -5.68 8.86 -0.67
CA ALA A 179 -4.39 8.17 -0.81
C ALA A 179 -4.22 7.07 0.24
N ILE A 180 -4.61 7.35 1.51
CA ILE A 180 -4.58 6.36 2.60
C ILE A 180 -5.43 5.14 2.23
N ARG A 181 -6.68 5.35 1.80
CA ARG A 181 -7.59 4.28 1.39
C ARG A 181 -7.02 3.47 0.23
N GLU A 182 -6.53 4.14 -0.80
CA GLU A 182 -5.96 3.51 -1.99
C GLU A 182 -4.74 2.64 -1.66
N MET A 183 -3.83 3.14 -0.80
CA MET A 183 -2.67 2.36 -0.34
C MET A 183 -3.09 1.06 0.37
N ILE A 184 -4.05 1.14 1.29
CA ILE A 184 -4.51 0.00 2.09
C ILE A 184 -5.30 -0.99 1.24
N ILE A 185 -6.20 -0.51 0.37
CA ILE A 185 -6.97 -1.37 -0.55
C ILE A 185 -6.04 -2.10 -1.51
N ASN A 186 -5.07 -1.40 -2.12
CA ASN A 186 -4.10 -2.00 -3.03
C ASN A 186 -3.26 -3.07 -2.33
N ALA A 187 -2.86 -2.86 -1.08
CA ALA A 187 -2.16 -3.87 -0.30
C ALA A 187 -2.96 -5.17 -0.20
N HIS A 188 -4.28 -5.10 0.04
CA HIS A 188 -5.15 -6.29 0.09
C HIS A 188 -5.39 -6.92 -1.28
N CYS A 189 -5.60 -6.13 -2.33
CA CYS A 189 -5.83 -6.63 -3.70
C CYS A 189 -4.62 -7.36 -4.28
N HIS A 190 -3.42 -6.86 -3.98
CA HIS A 190 -2.18 -7.34 -4.60
C HIS A 190 -1.30 -8.21 -3.69
N ARG A 191 -1.70 -8.43 -2.44
CA ARG A 191 -1.00 -9.30 -1.52
C ARG A 191 -0.74 -10.68 -2.11
N ASN A 192 0.45 -11.23 -1.90
CA ASN A 192 0.71 -12.64 -2.12
C ASN A 192 0.09 -13.46 -0.97
N LEU A 193 -0.95 -14.22 -1.26
CA LEU A 193 -1.67 -15.05 -0.29
C LEU A 193 -0.99 -16.41 -0.02
N LEU A 194 0.10 -16.73 -0.74
CA LEU A 194 0.97 -17.86 -0.44
C LEU A 194 2.00 -17.52 0.65
N ASP A 195 2.24 -16.22 0.88
CA ASP A 195 3.12 -15.72 1.91
C ASP A 195 2.33 -15.50 3.21
N GLU A 196 2.79 -16.10 4.31
CA GLU A 196 2.13 -16.01 5.61
C GLU A 196 2.38 -14.68 6.35
N SER A 197 3.22 -13.78 5.80
CA SER A 197 3.43 -12.45 6.37
C SER A 197 2.17 -11.60 6.26
N CYS A 198 1.92 -10.73 7.23
CA CYS A 198 0.73 -9.88 7.25
C CYS A 198 0.94 -8.55 6.51
N ILE A 199 -0.15 -7.86 6.17
CA ILE A 199 -0.10 -6.46 5.74
C ILE A 199 0.26 -5.59 6.94
N GLN A 200 1.15 -4.63 6.74
CA GLN A 200 1.61 -3.69 7.76
C GLN A 200 1.28 -2.26 7.36
N VAL A 201 0.65 -1.53 8.27
CA VAL A 201 0.35 -0.11 8.16
C VAL A 201 1.08 0.60 9.28
N ALA A 202 2.11 1.35 8.98
CA ALA A 202 3.00 1.98 9.94
C ALA A 202 2.98 3.50 9.81
N ILE A 203 2.70 4.19 10.90
CA ILE A 203 2.69 5.65 10.99
C ILE A 203 3.96 6.07 11.71
N TYR A 204 4.77 6.91 11.05
CA TYR A 204 5.98 7.53 11.59
C TYR A 204 5.80 9.04 11.73
N ASP A 205 6.77 9.71 12.32
CA ASP A 205 6.73 11.17 12.45
C ASP A 205 6.80 11.87 11.08
N ASP A 206 7.43 11.24 10.08
CA ASP A 206 7.68 11.79 8.75
C ASP A 206 6.81 11.19 7.62
N ARG A 207 6.15 10.03 7.84
CA ARG A 207 5.40 9.33 6.78
C ARG A 207 4.39 8.33 7.30
N LEU A 208 3.46 7.97 6.41
CA LEU A 208 2.67 6.74 6.46
C LEU A 208 3.30 5.71 5.51
N GLU A 209 3.50 4.49 5.99
CA GLU A 209 4.06 3.36 5.26
C GLU A 209 3.04 2.22 5.21
N VAL A 210 2.74 1.70 4.03
CA VAL A 210 1.93 0.50 3.85
C VAL A 210 2.76 -0.54 3.13
N THR A 211 2.97 -1.68 3.77
CA THR A 211 3.76 -2.80 3.24
C THR A 211 2.90 -4.03 3.12
N SER A 212 2.93 -4.70 1.96
CA SER A 212 2.24 -5.96 1.71
C SER A 212 3.19 -7.04 1.21
N PRO A 213 2.96 -8.32 1.57
CA PRO A 213 3.69 -9.45 1.01
C PRO A 213 3.44 -9.57 -0.50
N GLY A 214 4.48 -9.91 -1.22
CA GLY A 214 4.46 -10.10 -2.67
C GLY A 214 5.04 -8.93 -3.43
N GLY A 215 6.11 -9.18 -4.18
CA GLY A 215 6.70 -8.22 -5.12
C GLY A 215 5.81 -8.00 -6.35
N LEU A 216 6.40 -7.46 -7.42
CA LEU A 216 5.70 -7.20 -8.68
C LEU A 216 5.21 -8.52 -9.30
N TYR A 217 3.94 -8.55 -9.70
CA TYR A 217 3.27 -9.77 -10.15
C TYR A 217 3.36 -9.95 -11.67
N ASN A 218 3.56 -11.19 -12.11
CA ASN A 218 3.48 -11.64 -13.50
C ASN A 218 4.33 -10.79 -14.48
N GLY A 219 5.60 -10.54 -14.12
CA GLY A 219 6.55 -9.82 -14.94
C GLY A 219 6.30 -8.32 -15.10
N LEU A 220 5.46 -7.73 -14.25
CA LEU A 220 5.26 -6.28 -14.18
C LEU A 220 6.57 -5.62 -13.73
N THR A 221 6.99 -4.55 -14.39
CA THR A 221 8.18 -3.79 -14.00
C THR A 221 7.82 -2.58 -13.14
N TYR A 222 8.80 -2.05 -12.41
CA TYR A 222 8.62 -0.83 -11.62
C TYR A 222 8.18 0.35 -12.49
N GLU A 223 8.80 0.51 -13.66
CA GLU A 223 8.48 1.59 -14.61
C GLU A 223 7.04 1.48 -15.13
N GLU A 224 6.56 0.26 -15.37
CA GLU A 224 5.18 0.02 -15.78
C GLU A 224 4.19 0.38 -14.65
N VAL A 225 4.49 0.02 -13.40
CA VAL A 225 3.68 0.40 -12.23
C VAL A 225 3.59 1.92 -12.10
N MET A 226 4.72 2.62 -12.21
CA MET A 226 4.75 4.08 -12.15
C MET A 226 4.01 4.75 -13.31
N LYS A 227 3.89 4.06 -14.47
CA LYS A 227 3.05 4.47 -15.61
C LYS A 227 1.56 4.12 -15.43
N GLY A 228 1.19 3.45 -14.32
CA GLY A 228 -0.19 3.08 -14.00
C GLY A 228 -0.62 1.73 -14.58
N HIS A 229 0.33 0.88 -15.02
CA HIS A 229 -0.01 -0.49 -15.38
C HIS A 229 -0.20 -1.31 -14.11
N SER A 230 -1.22 -2.16 -14.10
CA SER A 230 -1.54 -3.05 -12.99
C SER A 230 -1.84 -4.46 -13.51
N LYS A 231 -1.42 -5.47 -12.77
CA LYS A 231 -1.80 -6.86 -12.98
C LYS A 231 -2.38 -7.40 -11.67
N ILE A 232 -3.63 -7.85 -11.74
CA ILE A 232 -4.37 -8.31 -10.58
C ILE A 232 -3.86 -9.69 -10.17
N ARG A 233 -3.37 -9.82 -8.91
CA ARG A 233 -2.95 -11.11 -8.34
C ARG A 233 -4.16 -11.88 -7.81
N ASN A 234 -5.07 -11.23 -7.10
CA ASN A 234 -6.24 -11.83 -6.46
C ASN A 234 -7.51 -11.41 -7.19
N LYS A 235 -7.89 -12.19 -8.22
CA LYS A 235 -8.93 -11.80 -9.17
C LYS A 235 -10.32 -11.73 -8.55
N LEU A 236 -10.68 -12.69 -7.68
CA LEU A 236 -11.99 -12.70 -7.06
C LEU A 236 -12.12 -11.60 -6.01
N ILE A 237 -11.09 -11.38 -5.20
CA ILE A 237 -11.06 -10.28 -4.21
C ILE A 237 -11.21 -8.94 -4.93
N ALA A 238 -10.42 -8.69 -5.98
CA ALA A 238 -10.51 -7.45 -6.74
C ALA A 238 -11.89 -7.26 -7.40
N ASN A 239 -12.50 -8.34 -7.91
CA ASN A 239 -13.85 -8.29 -8.45
C ASN A 239 -14.87 -7.88 -7.37
N ILE A 240 -14.84 -8.53 -6.19
CA ILE A 240 -15.78 -8.20 -5.09
C ILE A 240 -15.55 -6.78 -4.58
N PHE A 241 -14.31 -6.33 -4.45
CA PHE A 241 -14.00 -4.95 -4.08
C PHE A 241 -14.51 -3.95 -5.15
N GLY A 242 -14.46 -4.31 -6.44
CA GLY A 242 -15.14 -3.55 -7.50
C GLY A 242 -16.66 -3.52 -7.34
N GLN A 243 -17.30 -4.67 -6.98
CA GLN A 243 -18.73 -4.72 -6.70
C GLN A 243 -19.11 -3.87 -5.48
N MET A 244 -18.23 -3.77 -4.48
CA MET A 244 -18.41 -2.91 -3.31
C MET A 244 -18.13 -1.43 -3.62
N GLY A 245 -17.56 -1.09 -4.78
CA GLY A 245 -17.13 0.28 -5.09
C GLY A 245 -15.87 0.71 -4.34
N LEU A 246 -15.08 -0.24 -3.83
CA LEU A 246 -13.81 0.03 -3.17
C LEU A 246 -12.67 0.25 -4.17
N VAL A 247 -12.73 -0.41 -5.33
CA VAL A 247 -11.69 -0.38 -6.37
C VAL A 247 -12.28 0.12 -7.69
N GLU A 248 -11.55 1.01 -8.36
CA GLU A 248 -11.83 1.40 -9.73
C GLU A 248 -11.04 0.51 -10.71
N ALA A 249 -11.70 -0.01 -11.76
CA ALA A 249 -11.13 -1.01 -12.67
C ALA A 249 -10.00 -0.52 -13.60
N TRP A 250 -9.56 0.72 -13.49
CA TRP A 250 -8.71 1.40 -14.50
C TRP A 250 -7.20 1.36 -14.21
N GLY A 251 -6.74 0.69 -13.16
CA GLY A 251 -5.30 0.60 -12.83
C GLY A 251 -4.65 1.93 -12.41
N SER A 252 -5.45 2.91 -11.98
CA SER A 252 -5.00 4.27 -11.65
C SER A 252 -4.38 4.42 -10.27
N GLY A 253 -4.37 3.38 -9.42
CA GLY A 253 -4.11 3.46 -7.99
C GLY A 253 -2.85 4.21 -7.58
N ILE A 254 -1.67 3.78 -8.03
CA ILE A 254 -0.39 4.47 -7.70
C ILE A 254 -0.37 5.90 -8.25
N ARG A 255 -0.87 6.11 -9.48
CA ARG A 255 -0.94 7.45 -10.07
C ARG A 255 -1.87 8.37 -9.29
N ARG A 256 -3.00 7.85 -8.79
CA ARG A 256 -3.95 8.59 -7.96
C ARG A 256 -3.30 8.99 -6.62
N ILE A 257 -2.57 8.08 -5.96
CA ILE A 257 -1.82 8.39 -4.73
C ILE A 257 -0.84 9.56 -4.99
N ILE A 258 -0.09 9.51 -6.09
CA ILE A 258 0.88 10.57 -6.46
C ILE A 258 0.16 11.89 -6.77
N SER A 259 -0.92 11.86 -7.56
CA SER A 259 -1.69 13.06 -7.93
C SER A 259 -2.27 13.76 -6.72
N VAL A 260 -2.97 13.00 -5.86
CA VAL A 260 -3.63 13.55 -4.67
C VAL A 260 -2.60 14.06 -3.64
N ALA A 261 -1.46 13.39 -3.49
CA ALA A 261 -0.36 13.89 -2.67
C ALA A 261 0.17 15.23 -3.19
N GLY A 262 0.32 15.39 -4.51
CA GLY A 262 0.72 16.64 -5.15
C GLY A 262 -0.29 17.77 -4.93
N GLU A 263 -1.59 17.50 -5.02
CA GLU A 263 -2.67 18.46 -4.74
C GLU A 263 -2.64 18.95 -3.28
N TYR A 264 -2.20 18.07 -2.35
CA TYR A 264 -1.99 18.41 -0.94
C TYR A 264 -0.65 19.12 -0.66
N GLY A 265 0.19 19.33 -1.68
CA GLY A 265 1.52 19.91 -1.53
C GLY A 265 2.50 19.03 -0.75
N LEU A 266 2.27 17.72 -0.72
CA LEU A 266 3.13 16.75 -0.05
C LEU A 266 4.30 16.33 -0.94
N PRO A 267 5.42 15.83 -0.36
CA PRO A 267 6.47 15.19 -1.13
C PRO A 267 5.93 14.02 -1.96
N VAL A 268 6.59 13.75 -3.09
CA VAL A 268 6.18 12.66 -3.99
C VAL A 268 6.25 11.32 -3.24
N PRO A 269 5.16 10.54 -3.22
CA PRO A 269 5.15 9.20 -2.63
C PRO A 269 6.17 8.29 -3.30
N THR A 270 6.80 7.40 -2.53
CA THR A 270 7.75 6.42 -3.06
C THR A 270 7.17 5.01 -3.02
N VAL A 271 7.57 4.21 -4.00
CA VAL A 271 7.26 2.79 -4.08
C VAL A 271 8.58 2.02 -3.97
N GLU A 272 8.63 1.03 -3.09
CA GLU A 272 9.78 0.16 -2.88
C GLU A 272 9.37 -1.29 -3.09
N VAL A 273 10.24 -2.05 -3.76
CA VAL A 273 10.08 -3.50 -3.96
C VAL A 273 11.35 -4.19 -3.48
N PHE A 274 11.24 -4.96 -2.41
CA PHE A 274 12.39 -5.62 -1.77
C PHE A 274 11.94 -6.92 -1.11
N ASP A 275 12.79 -7.94 -1.15
CA ASP A 275 12.59 -9.23 -0.47
C ASP A 275 11.16 -9.80 -0.61
N ASP A 276 10.61 -9.78 -1.83
CA ASP A 276 9.22 -10.15 -2.14
C ASP A 276 8.14 -9.35 -1.39
N MET A 277 8.49 -8.14 -0.91
CA MET A 277 7.55 -7.18 -0.33
C MET A 277 7.33 -5.99 -1.25
N PHE A 278 6.14 -5.41 -1.18
CA PHE A 278 5.78 -4.17 -1.86
C PHE A 278 5.40 -3.12 -0.83
N ARG A 279 6.06 -1.96 -0.87
CA ARG A 279 5.85 -0.86 0.09
C ARG A 279 5.54 0.43 -0.63
N VAL A 280 4.59 1.17 -0.09
CA VAL A 280 4.29 2.54 -0.50
C VAL A 280 4.50 3.47 0.70
N ASN A 281 5.25 4.56 0.50
CA ASN A 281 5.47 5.60 1.49
C ASN A 281 4.75 6.89 1.06
N LEU A 282 3.91 7.43 1.94
CA LEU A 282 3.26 8.72 1.79
C LEU A 282 3.84 9.67 2.84
N TYR A 283 4.62 10.65 2.41
CA TYR A 283 5.37 11.54 3.30
C TYR A 283 4.51 12.68 3.81
N ARG A 284 4.78 13.10 5.06
CA ARG A 284 4.20 14.30 5.66
C ARG A 284 4.97 15.55 5.23
N ASN A 285 4.33 16.71 5.32
CA ASN A 285 5.04 17.96 5.15
C ASN A 285 5.75 18.32 6.46
N VAL A 286 7.07 18.21 6.49
CA VAL A 286 7.91 18.42 7.69
C VAL A 286 7.82 19.89 8.21
N GLN A 287 7.42 20.84 7.35
CA GLN A 287 7.29 22.25 7.77
C GLN A 287 6.17 22.49 8.80
N HIS A 288 5.15 21.64 8.87
CA HIS A 288 4.11 21.73 9.91
C HIS A 288 4.55 21.23 11.28
N ASN A 289 5.67 20.51 11.38
CA ASN A 289 6.15 19.97 12.67
C ASN A 289 6.98 20.98 13.48
N ALA A 290 7.49 22.06 12.86
CA ALA A 290 8.34 23.05 13.56
C ALA A 290 7.53 24.06 14.43
N ASN A 291 6.23 24.21 14.17
CA ASN A 291 5.38 25.19 14.87
C ASN A 291 4.47 24.60 15.96
N GLY A 292 4.59 23.32 16.28
CA GLY A 292 3.73 22.62 17.25
C GLY A 292 4.34 22.35 18.62
N GLY A 293 5.46 22.94 18.96
CA GLY A 293 6.14 22.64 20.20
C GLY A 293 6.82 23.81 20.91
N GLU A 294 6.10 24.92 21.19
CA GLU A 294 6.46 25.84 22.26
C GLU A 294 5.22 26.64 22.64
N ASN A 295 4.41 26.07 23.52
CA ASN A 295 3.59 26.82 24.43
C ASN A 295 3.23 25.91 25.62
N SER A 296 4.12 25.90 26.57
CA SER A 296 3.75 25.57 27.95
C SER A 296 4.59 26.41 28.90
N GLY A 297 3.93 27.32 29.55
CA GLY A 297 4.40 27.68 30.86
C GLY A 297 4.75 29.14 31.10
N VAL A 298 3.77 29.86 31.58
CA VAL A 298 3.76 30.51 32.88
C VAL A 298 4.26 31.95 33.00
N ASN A 299 3.27 32.80 33.34
CA ASN A 299 3.27 33.87 34.33
C ASN A 299 4.16 35.11 34.22
N GLY A 300 3.45 36.20 34.10
CA GLY A 300 3.46 37.26 35.11
C GLY A 300 4.62 38.26 35.06
N GLY A 301 4.29 39.49 34.78
CA GLY A 301 5.17 40.57 35.16
C GLY A 301 4.98 41.85 34.33
N VAL A 302 4.24 42.75 34.91
CA VAL A 302 3.98 44.15 34.50
C VAL A 302 5.26 44.97 34.40
N ASN A 303 5.38 45.81 33.37
CA ASN A 303 5.72 47.25 33.34
C ASN A 303 6.53 47.61 32.09
N GLY A 304 6.02 48.46 31.26
CA GLY A 304 6.21 49.89 31.17
C GLY A 304 7.50 50.30 30.42
N GLY A 305 7.32 51.01 29.31
CA GLY A 305 8.43 51.77 28.71
C GLY A 305 8.21 52.12 27.22
N VAL A 306 7.79 53.33 27.02
CA VAL A 306 7.56 54.04 25.73
C VAL A 306 8.91 54.43 25.08
N ASN A 307 8.92 54.46 23.75
CA ASN A 307 9.56 55.31 22.72
C ASN A 307 10.17 54.47 21.62
N GLY A 308 9.84 54.65 20.36
CA GLY A 308 9.82 55.84 19.52
C GLY A 308 10.95 55.71 18.51
N GLY A 309 10.64 55.62 17.20
CA GLY A 309 11.70 55.75 16.20
C GLY A 309 11.25 55.18 14.79
N VAL A 310 10.82 56.09 13.95
CA VAL A 310 10.47 55.99 12.53
C VAL A 310 11.74 55.87 11.69
N ASN A 311 11.68 55.04 10.63
CA ASN A 311 12.13 55.20 9.21
C ASN A 311 12.37 53.83 8.64
N GLY A 312 11.78 53.41 7.55
CA GLY A 312 11.73 54.01 6.21
C GLY A 312 12.75 53.30 5.33
N GLY A 313 12.30 52.52 4.35
CA GLY A 313 13.17 52.03 3.29
C GLY A 313 12.65 50.77 2.60
N ASN A 314 11.97 50.99 1.49
CA ASN A 314 11.72 49.98 0.46
C ASN A 314 13.04 49.40 -0.02
N ASP A 315 13.12 48.09 -0.17
CA ASP A 315 13.74 47.57 -1.39
C ASP A 315 13.14 46.20 -1.75
N PHE A 316 12.63 46.15 -2.96
CA PHE A 316 12.25 44.94 -3.73
C PHE A 316 13.55 44.35 -4.30
N GLY A 317 13.78 43.11 -4.09
CA GLY A 317 14.84 42.47 -4.85
C GLY A 317 15.51 41.31 -4.13
N ASP A 318 14.94 40.13 -4.31
CA ASP A 318 15.76 39.19 -4.98
C ASP A 318 16.49 38.05 -4.32
N LYS A 319 16.39 37.00 -5.03
CA LYS A 319 17.28 35.84 -5.09
C LYS A 319 17.07 34.75 -4.04
N VAL A 320 16.17 33.87 -4.46
CA VAL A 320 16.23 32.44 -4.17
C VAL A 320 17.68 31.96 -4.37
N ARG A 321 18.43 31.89 -3.29
CA ARG A 321 19.66 31.11 -3.22
C ARG A 321 19.27 29.68 -2.85
N ILE A 322 19.11 28.86 -3.88
CA ILE A 322 19.20 27.41 -3.76
C ILE A 322 20.63 27.12 -3.27
N ARG A 323 20.77 26.86 -1.98
CA ARG A 323 21.96 26.20 -1.45
C ARG A 323 21.80 24.71 -1.71
N GLU A 324 22.34 24.23 -2.82
CA GLU A 324 22.73 22.86 -2.98
C GLU A 324 23.74 22.51 -1.85
N LYS A 325 23.25 21.82 -0.83
CA LYS A 325 24.12 21.00 0.01
C LYS A 325 24.44 19.74 -0.81
N ALA A 326 25.48 19.84 -1.62
CA ALA A 326 26.16 18.65 -2.14
C ALA A 326 26.70 17.89 -0.91
N GLN A 327 26.03 16.82 -0.56
CA GLN A 327 26.55 15.86 0.41
C GLN A 327 27.78 15.22 -0.23
N LYS A 328 28.97 15.51 0.27
CA LYS A 328 30.19 14.83 -0.19
C LYS A 328 30.00 13.33 0.04
N LEU A 329 30.03 12.57 -1.04
CA LEU A 329 30.04 11.12 -1.02
C LEU A 329 31.23 10.64 -0.17
N THR A 330 31.06 9.57 0.58
CA THR A 330 32.17 8.91 1.26
C THR A 330 33.08 8.23 0.21
N GLU A 331 34.37 8.08 0.52
CA GLU A 331 35.36 7.44 -0.38
C GLU A 331 34.89 6.07 -0.92
N THR A 332 34.09 5.35 -0.13
CA THR A 332 33.50 4.07 -0.52
C THR A 332 32.37 4.26 -1.54
N GLN A 333 31.59 5.31 -1.45
CA GLN A 333 30.51 5.64 -2.37
C GLN A 333 31.05 6.13 -3.71
N GLU A 334 32.16 6.88 -3.71
CA GLU A 334 32.87 7.27 -4.94
C GLU A 334 33.47 6.06 -5.66
N LYS A 335 34.10 5.12 -4.95
CA LYS A 335 34.61 3.87 -5.53
C LYS A 335 33.53 2.99 -6.12
N ILE A 336 32.32 2.98 -5.53
CA ILE A 336 31.16 2.25 -6.08
C ILE A 336 30.66 2.92 -7.36
N LEU A 337 30.61 4.25 -7.39
CA LEU A 337 30.21 5.01 -8.58
C LEU A 337 31.20 4.79 -9.74
N ASP A 338 32.50 4.81 -9.47
CA ASP A 338 33.53 4.55 -10.45
C ASP A 338 33.48 3.12 -11.01
N CYS A 339 33.22 2.12 -10.17
CA CYS A 339 32.98 0.75 -10.62
C CYS A 339 31.72 0.62 -11.51
N ILE A 340 30.66 1.35 -11.20
CA ILE A 340 29.43 1.37 -12.01
C ILE A 340 29.70 2.05 -13.37
N CYS A 341 30.41 3.15 -13.40
CA CYS A 341 30.79 3.85 -14.63
C CYS A 341 31.71 2.99 -15.55
N LEU A 342 32.64 2.24 -14.97
CA LEU A 342 33.54 1.35 -15.74
C LEU A 342 32.78 0.15 -16.34
N LEU A 343 31.70 -0.31 -15.72
CA LEU A 343 30.88 -1.40 -16.26
C LEU A 343 29.95 -0.96 -17.40
N TYR A 344 29.69 0.34 -17.53
CA TYR A 344 28.82 0.88 -18.57
C TYR A 344 29.53 1.39 -19.81
N THR A 345 30.88 1.53 -19.79
CA THR A 345 31.69 2.09 -20.89
C THR A 345 32.50 1.05 -21.66
N SER A 346 32.38 -0.24 -21.38
CA SER A 346 33.01 -1.29 -22.18
C SER A 346 32.19 -1.59 -23.43
N PRO A 347 32.75 -1.41 -24.66
CA PRO A 347 32.08 -1.79 -25.88
C PRO A 347 31.93 -3.32 -25.92
N SER A 348 30.75 -3.79 -26.28
CA SER A 348 30.43 -5.20 -26.52
C SER A 348 31.36 -5.75 -27.63
N PRO A 349 32.05 -6.89 -27.43
CA PRO A 349 32.73 -7.55 -28.52
C PRO A 349 31.76 -8.11 -29.55
N ARG A 350 32.09 -7.93 -30.82
CA ARG A 350 31.36 -8.43 -32.00
C ARG A 350 31.31 -9.96 -32.05
#